data_e81d7ce50fa2e82ff69c88b7c4464088
#
_entry.id   e81d7ce50fa2e82ff69c88b7c4464088
#
_cell.length_a   1.000
_cell.length_b   1.000
_cell.length_c   1.000
_cell.angle_alpha   90.00
_cell.angle_beta   90.00
_cell.angle_gamma   90.00
#
_symmetry.space_group_name_H-M   'P 1'
#
loop_
_entity.id
_entity.type
_entity.pdbx_description
1 polymer ?
#
loop_
_entity_poly.entity_id
_entity_poly.type
_entity_poly.pdbx_seq_one_letter_code
_entity_poly.pdbx_strand_id
1 'polypeptide(L)'
;MPLLKFCTALAAVSLAAAAHAGTPLYHLTPLTVPGATSVTVEDINDAGQIVGTYNDAGFVRHAVLWDAAGWHELALPPGDEVNGIARAINSAGQIVGTSDDFVQPTFGLLWNAATPGTYTVLNNDSGAPVLPADINDDGVVAGGWGVPSRAFVWTATDGLVDYGLEDPSVPDQQARWTAINASGKLIGFWNVHVADIHATVGIVGTPAVVGMGGASDTQRSNAVGMNAAGVAVGLASNDLQTLVPVVFADDGSFTEIAGATLDQDNGAAIAINDAGVIVGTAGIGTANGPVPGLQAWVYRDGTAYDLFTVVDDTTGFVRFANAVAINAGGVIVGTGRDADDNVQSFVLTPVAADPIFADGFDP
;
A
#
# COMPACT_ATOMS: atom_id res chain seq x y z
N MET A 1 4.03 -54.89 -48.85
CA MET A 1 3.23 -54.04 -47.99
C MET A 1 4.18 -53.13 -47.25
N PRO A 2 4.27 -51.81 -47.57
CA PRO A 2 5.10 -50.89 -46.84
C PRO A 2 4.32 -50.23 -45.71
N LEU A 3 4.93 -50.16 -44.53
CA LEU A 3 4.43 -49.42 -43.33
C LEU A 3 4.52 -47.92 -43.59
N LEU A 4 3.37 -47.26 -43.46
CA LEU A 4 3.24 -45.82 -43.47
C LEU A 4 3.63 -45.28 -42.06
N LYS A 5 4.74 -44.51 -41.99
CA LYS A 5 5.10 -43.75 -40.80
C LYS A 5 4.28 -42.48 -40.79
N PHE A 6 3.35 -42.34 -39.84
CA PHE A 6 2.72 -41.03 -39.54
C PHE A 6 3.69 -40.18 -38.71
N CYS A 7 4.17 -39.13 -39.30
CA CYS A 7 4.92 -38.08 -38.62
C CYS A 7 3.89 -37.01 -38.17
N THR A 8 3.53 -37.05 -36.89
CA THR A 8 2.71 -35.96 -36.26
C THR A 8 3.60 -34.79 -35.98
N ALA A 9 3.48 -33.76 -36.79
CA ALA A 9 4.05 -32.46 -36.50
C ALA A 9 3.27 -31.80 -35.37
N LEU A 10 3.93 -31.60 -34.22
CA LEU A 10 3.42 -30.79 -33.11
C LEU A 10 3.58 -29.34 -33.52
N ALA A 11 2.47 -28.69 -33.88
CA ALA A 11 2.43 -27.26 -34.11
C ALA A 11 2.51 -26.58 -32.73
N ALA A 12 3.65 -25.92 -32.46
CA ALA A 12 3.75 -25.01 -31.34
C ALA A 12 2.86 -23.80 -31.61
N VAL A 13 1.75 -23.72 -30.91
CA VAL A 13 0.93 -22.50 -30.86
C VAL A 13 1.67 -21.52 -29.95
N SER A 14 2.41 -20.58 -30.56
CA SER A 14 2.89 -19.41 -29.84
C SER A 14 1.65 -18.54 -29.55
N LEU A 15 1.19 -18.52 -28.29
CA LEU A 15 0.30 -17.48 -27.82
C LEU A 15 1.09 -16.16 -27.84
N ALA A 16 0.96 -15.42 -28.94
CA ALA A 16 1.32 -14.02 -28.93
C ALA A 16 0.31 -13.32 -28.01
N ALA A 17 0.79 -12.80 -26.87
CA ALA A 17 0.02 -11.86 -26.09
C ALA A 17 -0.42 -10.74 -27.03
N ALA A 18 -1.74 -10.59 -27.22
CA ALA A 18 -2.30 -9.47 -27.99
C ALA A 18 -1.94 -8.21 -27.19
N ALA A 19 -0.96 -7.46 -27.68
CA ALA A 19 -0.75 -6.09 -27.23
C ALA A 19 -2.08 -5.36 -27.45
N HIS A 20 -2.71 -4.92 -26.36
CA HIS A 20 -3.79 -3.96 -26.43
C HIS A 20 -3.17 -2.69 -27.01
N ALA A 21 -3.49 -2.39 -28.28
CA ALA A 21 -3.10 -1.16 -28.95
C ALA A 21 -4.02 0.00 -28.47
N GLY A 22 -4.12 0.16 -27.15
CA GLY A 22 -4.71 1.33 -26.51
C GLY A 22 -3.60 2.35 -26.24
N THR A 23 -3.93 3.63 -26.28
CA THR A 23 -3.01 4.68 -25.82
C THR A 23 -2.58 4.36 -24.37
N PRO A 24 -1.28 4.35 -24.03
CA PRO A 24 -0.85 4.08 -22.67
C PRO A 24 -1.44 5.12 -21.70
N LEU A 25 -1.86 4.68 -20.53
CA LEU A 25 -2.41 5.56 -19.50
C LEU A 25 -1.31 6.17 -18.63
N TYR A 26 -0.16 5.51 -18.55
CA TYR A 26 0.94 5.89 -17.68
C TYR A 26 2.30 5.79 -18.35
N HIS A 27 3.19 6.67 -17.92
CA HIS A 27 4.61 6.65 -18.22
C HIS A 27 5.38 6.03 -17.05
N LEU A 28 6.21 5.01 -17.31
CA LEU A 28 7.00 4.30 -16.32
C LEU A 28 8.34 4.97 -16.05
N THR A 29 8.67 5.16 -14.78
CA THR A 29 10.01 5.52 -14.31
C THR A 29 10.46 4.54 -13.22
N PRO A 30 11.54 3.77 -13.41
CA PRO A 30 12.13 2.95 -12.34
C PRO A 30 12.67 3.83 -11.22
N LEU A 31 12.46 3.40 -9.95
CA LEU A 31 12.98 4.08 -8.77
C LEU A 31 14.15 3.27 -8.20
N THR A 32 15.30 3.91 -8.07
CA THR A 32 16.55 3.23 -7.69
C THR A 32 17.32 4.00 -6.61
N VAL A 33 18.14 3.29 -5.84
CA VAL A 33 19.19 3.82 -4.98
C VAL A 33 20.50 3.16 -5.39
N PRO A 34 21.54 3.91 -5.76
CA PRO A 34 22.81 3.34 -6.18
C PRO A 34 23.44 2.46 -5.09
N GLY A 35 23.76 1.22 -5.45
CA GLY A 35 24.35 0.24 -4.52
C GLY A 35 23.36 -0.51 -3.64
N ALA A 36 22.07 -0.21 -3.71
CA ALA A 36 21.04 -0.97 -3.03
C ALA A 36 20.87 -2.36 -3.67
N THR A 37 20.57 -3.37 -2.84
CA THR A 37 20.22 -4.73 -3.29
C THR A 37 18.73 -4.87 -3.57
N SER A 38 17.90 -4.05 -2.94
CA SER A 38 16.48 -3.91 -3.22
C SER A 38 15.98 -2.54 -2.79
N VAL A 39 14.91 -2.08 -3.42
CA VAL A 39 14.21 -0.82 -3.12
C VAL A 39 12.73 -1.14 -3.03
N THR A 40 12.06 -0.65 -1.97
CA THR A 40 10.62 -0.72 -1.79
C THR A 40 10.06 0.67 -1.49
N VAL A 41 8.97 1.01 -2.15
CA VAL A 41 8.22 2.25 -1.89
C VAL A 41 7.07 1.98 -0.96
N GLU A 42 6.72 2.97 -0.14
CA GLU A 42 5.62 2.86 0.83
C GLU A 42 4.55 3.94 0.58
N ASP A 43 4.94 5.18 0.23
CA ASP A 43 3.97 6.27 0.05
C ASP A 43 4.48 7.39 -0.85
N ILE A 44 3.56 8.25 -1.33
CA ILE A 44 3.81 9.43 -2.15
C ILE A 44 2.86 10.57 -1.77
N ASN A 45 3.39 11.80 -1.60
CA ASN A 45 2.56 12.99 -1.40
C ASN A 45 2.24 13.74 -2.71
N ASP A 46 1.42 14.79 -2.62
CA ASP A 46 1.01 15.59 -3.77
C ASP A 46 2.12 16.45 -4.38
N ALA A 47 3.20 16.69 -3.63
CA ALA A 47 4.42 17.32 -4.16
C ALA A 47 5.31 16.36 -4.96
N GLY A 48 4.93 15.08 -5.04
CA GLY A 48 5.71 14.04 -5.71
C GLY A 48 6.91 13.55 -4.90
N GLN A 49 6.95 13.83 -3.60
CA GLN A 49 7.93 13.26 -2.68
C GLN A 49 7.50 11.83 -2.34
N ILE A 50 8.43 10.89 -2.44
CA ILE A 50 8.19 9.45 -2.26
C ILE A 50 9.02 8.97 -1.09
N VAL A 51 8.46 8.12 -0.25
CA VAL A 51 9.16 7.51 0.87
C VAL A 51 9.15 5.99 0.79
N GLY A 52 10.12 5.38 1.44
CA GLY A 52 10.23 3.92 1.44
C GLY A 52 11.51 3.44 2.13
N THR A 53 12.02 2.33 1.62
CA THR A 53 13.16 1.61 2.19
C THR A 53 14.06 1.06 1.11
N TYR A 54 15.36 1.07 1.32
CA TYR A 54 16.28 0.27 0.53
C TYR A 54 17.11 -0.65 1.44
N ASN A 55 17.56 -1.78 0.90
CA ASN A 55 18.50 -2.67 1.56
C ASN A 55 19.90 -2.47 0.97
N ASP A 56 20.89 -2.36 1.82
CA ASP A 56 22.29 -2.36 1.41
C ASP A 56 22.81 -3.80 1.15
N ALA A 57 24.09 -3.94 0.82
CA ALA A 57 24.74 -5.23 0.60
C ALA A 57 24.88 -6.08 1.88
N GLY A 58 24.74 -5.49 3.06
CA GLY A 58 24.70 -6.15 4.37
C GLY A 58 23.30 -6.55 4.80
N PHE A 59 22.28 -6.32 3.95
CA PHE A 59 20.86 -6.51 4.26
C PHE A 59 20.32 -5.59 5.36
N VAL A 60 21.02 -4.50 5.69
CA VAL A 60 20.50 -3.46 6.57
C VAL A 60 19.47 -2.63 5.80
N ARG A 61 18.33 -2.35 6.45
CA ARG A 61 17.26 -1.53 5.89
C ARG A 61 17.47 -0.06 6.21
N HIS A 62 17.42 0.79 5.21
CA HIS A 62 17.56 2.23 5.33
C HIS A 62 16.28 2.93 4.92
N ALA A 63 15.74 3.79 5.78
CA ALA A 63 14.63 4.65 5.43
C ALA A 63 15.07 5.73 4.43
N VAL A 64 14.28 5.97 3.40
CA VAL A 64 14.67 6.84 2.28
C VAL A 64 13.53 7.73 1.81
N LEU A 65 13.89 8.95 1.40
CA LEU A 65 13.06 9.93 0.72
C LEU A 65 13.60 10.13 -0.71
N TRP A 66 12.73 10.19 -1.70
CA TRP A 66 13.01 10.68 -3.05
C TRP A 66 12.22 11.95 -3.30
N ASP A 67 12.88 12.96 -3.83
CA ASP A 67 12.29 14.23 -4.26
C ASP A 67 12.93 14.75 -5.56
N ALA A 68 12.63 15.96 -5.96
CA ALA A 68 13.19 16.58 -7.18
C ALA A 68 14.72 16.74 -7.17
N ALA A 69 15.36 16.71 -6.00
CA ALA A 69 16.81 16.80 -5.85
C ALA A 69 17.49 15.41 -5.91
N GLY A 70 16.73 14.34 -5.84
CA GLY A 70 17.19 12.96 -5.83
C GLY A 70 16.76 12.18 -4.62
N TRP A 71 17.57 11.20 -4.21
CA TRP A 71 17.28 10.40 -3.02
C TRP A 71 18.09 10.89 -1.80
N HIS A 72 17.48 10.77 -0.61
CA HIS A 72 18.05 11.17 0.67
C HIS A 72 17.80 10.08 1.70
N GLU A 73 18.84 9.65 2.38
CA GLU A 73 18.69 8.76 3.53
C GLU A 73 18.13 9.53 4.73
N LEU A 74 17.15 8.95 5.42
CA LEU A 74 16.57 9.52 6.62
C LEU A 74 17.38 9.09 7.84
N ALA A 75 17.72 10.05 8.71
CA ALA A 75 18.51 9.78 9.90
C ALA A 75 17.81 8.81 10.86
N LEU A 76 18.59 7.89 11.43
CA LEU A 76 18.13 6.93 12.43
C LEU A 76 18.78 7.19 13.79
N PRO A 77 18.20 6.69 14.89
CA PRO A 77 18.86 6.66 16.18
C PRO A 77 20.23 5.98 16.10
N PRO A 78 21.23 6.42 16.88
CA PRO A 78 22.55 5.81 16.85
C PRO A 78 22.51 4.36 17.37
N GLY A 79 23.18 3.48 16.66
CA GLY A 79 23.32 2.06 16.97
C GLY A 79 24.02 1.33 15.84
N ASP A 80 24.55 0.14 16.11
CA ASP A 80 25.07 -0.75 15.10
C ASP A 80 23.90 -1.55 14.49
N GLU A 81 23.80 -1.60 13.17
CA GLU A 81 22.79 -2.37 12.42
C GLU A 81 21.31 -1.94 12.67
N VAL A 82 21.08 -0.65 12.90
CA VAL A 82 19.71 -0.12 13.06
C VAL A 82 19.01 -0.12 11.71
N ASN A 83 17.88 -0.81 11.63
CA ASN A 83 17.02 -0.80 10.45
C ASN A 83 16.05 0.39 10.49
N GLY A 84 15.78 1.01 9.35
CA GLY A 84 14.83 2.09 9.20
C GLY A 84 13.82 1.82 8.10
N ILE A 85 12.56 2.19 8.33
CA ILE A 85 11.49 2.12 7.36
C ILE A 85 10.72 3.44 7.40
N ALA A 86 10.62 4.15 6.28
CA ALA A 86 9.68 5.26 6.12
C ALA A 86 8.36 4.72 5.58
N ARG A 87 7.23 5.09 6.21
CA ARG A 87 5.93 4.46 5.96
C ARG A 87 4.93 5.37 5.27
N ALA A 88 4.84 6.63 5.71
CA ALA A 88 3.88 7.59 5.17
C ALA A 88 4.47 8.98 5.16
N ILE A 89 3.98 9.82 4.25
CA ILE A 89 4.38 11.22 4.09
C ILE A 89 3.16 12.10 3.83
N ASN A 90 3.02 13.20 4.58
CA ASN A 90 1.96 14.16 4.36
C ASN A 90 2.35 15.27 3.35
N SER A 91 1.40 16.14 3.00
CA SER A 91 1.61 17.26 2.06
C SER A 91 2.61 18.30 2.57
N ALA A 92 2.83 18.40 3.89
CA ALA A 92 3.83 19.27 4.50
C ALA A 92 5.25 18.67 4.49
N GLY A 93 5.43 17.46 3.97
CA GLY A 93 6.70 16.74 3.96
C GLY A 93 7.10 16.16 5.32
N GLN A 94 6.16 15.99 6.25
CA GLN A 94 6.38 15.23 7.47
C GLN A 94 6.26 13.75 7.15
N ILE A 95 7.24 12.96 7.63
CA ILE A 95 7.38 11.54 7.30
C ILE A 95 7.34 10.75 8.59
N VAL A 96 6.56 9.68 8.64
CA VAL A 96 6.54 8.76 9.77
C VAL A 96 7.03 7.37 9.38
N GLY A 97 7.57 6.68 10.37
CA GLY A 97 8.05 5.32 10.17
C GLY A 97 8.66 4.74 11.43
N THR A 98 9.53 3.76 11.27
CA THR A 98 10.10 3.01 12.40
C THR A 98 11.60 2.83 12.28
N SER A 99 12.27 2.65 13.42
CA SER A 99 13.59 2.03 13.50
C SER A 99 13.55 0.82 14.43
N ASP A 100 14.30 -0.22 14.10
CA ASP A 100 14.53 -1.38 14.96
C ASP A 100 15.99 -1.85 14.84
N ASP A 101 16.53 -2.47 15.90
CA ASP A 101 17.88 -3.03 15.94
C ASP A 101 17.89 -4.50 16.39
N PHE A 102 16.80 -5.23 16.28
CA PHE A 102 16.59 -6.60 16.76
C PHE A 102 16.76 -6.79 18.29
N VAL A 103 17.31 -5.83 19.01
CA VAL A 103 17.62 -5.91 20.44
C VAL A 103 16.76 -4.95 21.27
N GLN A 104 16.46 -3.79 20.71
CA GLN A 104 15.66 -2.73 21.33
C GLN A 104 14.21 -2.76 20.84
N PRO A 105 13.27 -2.20 21.61
CA PRO A 105 11.91 -2.03 21.11
C PRO A 105 11.90 -1.14 19.86
N THR A 106 11.01 -1.44 18.92
CA THR A 106 10.80 -0.64 17.71
C THR A 106 10.34 0.77 18.09
N PHE A 107 11.10 1.78 17.65
CA PHE A 107 10.74 3.19 17.83
C PHE A 107 9.94 3.70 16.66
N GLY A 108 8.83 4.42 16.94
CA GLY A 108 8.20 5.29 15.97
C GLY A 108 9.05 6.55 15.77
N LEU A 109 9.26 6.95 14.53
CA LEU A 109 10.04 8.14 14.18
C LEU A 109 9.20 9.09 13.32
N LEU A 110 9.46 10.39 13.52
CA LEU A 110 8.94 11.48 12.70
C LEU A 110 10.14 12.26 12.14
N TRP A 111 10.23 12.34 10.80
CA TRP A 111 11.19 13.16 10.06
C TRP A 111 10.48 14.31 9.33
N ASN A 112 11.27 15.19 8.74
CA ASN A 112 10.78 16.20 7.82
C ASN A 112 11.63 16.19 6.54
N ALA A 113 11.00 16.21 5.38
CA ALA A 113 11.65 16.19 4.07
C ALA A 113 12.65 17.36 3.88
N ALA A 114 12.39 18.52 4.49
CA ALA A 114 13.32 19.65 4.44
C ALA A 114 14.58 19.45 5.29
N THR A 115 14.56 18.53 6.25
CA THR A 115 15.67 18.24 7.17
C THR A 115 15.83 16.73 7.41
N PRO A 116 16.12 15.92 6.36
CA PRO A 116 16.15 14.46 6.45
C PRO A 116 17.19 13.92 7.43
N GLY A 117 18.19 14.72 7.77
CA GLY A 117 19.23 14.39 8.77
C GLY A 117 18.78 14.50 10.23
N THR A 118 17.51 14.78 10.53
CA THR A 118 16.97 14.91 11.89
C THR A 118 15.68 14.13 12.07
N TYR A 119 15.38 13.70 13.28
CA TYR A 119 14.16 12.97 13.62
C TYR A 119 13.65 13.34 15.01
N THR A 120 12.37 13.05 15.25
CA THR A 120 11.73 13.06 16.56
C THR A 120 11.28 11.63 16.89
N VAL A 121 11.52 11.15 18.11
CA VAL A 121 11.04 9.85 18.54
C VAL A 121 9.61 9.96 19.04
N LEU A 122 8.73 9.17 18.45
CA LEU A 122 7.33 9.00 18.87
C LEU A 122 7.31 7.91 19.94
N ASN A 123 7.67 8.27 21.17
CA ASN A 123 7.73 7.31 22.26
C ASN A 123 6.50 7.41 23.15
N ASN A 124 6.30 6.36 23.94
CA ASN A 124 5.49 6.38 25.14
C ASN A 124 6.42 6.12 26.35
N ASP A 125 5.97 6.51 27.53
CA ASP A 125 6.77 6.36 28.77
C ASP A 125 6.96 4.89 29.18
N SER A 126 6.27 3.94 28.54
CA SER A 126 6.35 2.51 28.86
C SER A 126 7.51 1.78 28.16
N GLY A 127 8.14 2.38 27.15
CA GLY A 127 9.15 1.73 26.31
C GLY A 127 8.60 0.63 25.39
N ALA A 128 7.27 0.57 25.19
CA ALA A 128 6.65 -0.38 24.29
C ALA A 128 6.86 0.03 22.82
N PRO A 129 6.85 -0.93 21.85
CA PRO A 129 6.97 -0.64 20.44
C PRO A 129 5.91 0.37 19.96
N VAL A 130 6.31 1.32 19.12
CA VAL A 130 5.41 2.29 18.46
C VAL A 130 5.54 2.13 16.96
N LEU A 131 4.44 1.83 16.30
CA LEU A 131 4.36 1.48 14.88
C LEU A 131 3.43 2.47 14.16
N PRO A 132 3.93 3.67 13.77
CA PRO A 132 3.18 4.60 12.95
C PRO A 132 2.77 3.93 11.64
N ALA A 133 1.57 4.23 11.18
CA ALA A 133 1.06 3.74 9.90
C ALA A 133 0.83 4.87 8.92
N ASP A 134 0.28 6.00 9.41
CA ASP A 134 -0.10 7.13 8.56
C ASP A 134 -0.01 8.46 9.33
N ILE A 135 0.04 9.58 8.60
CA ILE A 135 0.09 10.95 9.12
C ILE A 135 -0.73 11.89 8.25
N ASN A 136 -1.63 12.66 8.85
CA ASN A 136 -2.39 13.68 8.12
C ASN A 136 -1.66 15.03 8.02
N ASP A 137 -2.23 15.98 7.29
CA ASP A 137 -1.63 17.31 7.06
C ASP A 137 -1.56 18.21 8.31
N ASP A 138 -2.33 17.91 9.34
CA ASP A 138 -2.23 18.56 10.66
C ASP A 138 -1.08 17.98 11.52
N GLY A 139 -0.35 16.97 11.01
CA GLY A 139 0.73 16.31 11.71
C GLY A 139 0.25 15.32 12.78
N VAL A 140 -0.99 14.88 12.70
CA VAL A 140 -1.54 13.84 13.56
C VAL A 140 -1.14 12.47 13.02
N VAL A 141 -0.47 11.68 13.84
CA VAL A 141 0.01 10.33 13.49
C VAL A 141 -0.94 9.28 14.03
N ALA A 142 -1.25 8.28 13.22
CA ALA A 142 -2.08 7.13 13.59
C ALA A 142 -1.31 5.82 13.41
N GLY A 143 -1.63 4.77 14.21
CA GLY A 143 -0.96 3.49 14.10
C GLY A 143 -1.31 2.51 15.20
N GLY A 144 -0.34 1.62 15.52
CA GLY A 144 -0.41 0.65 16.60
C GLY A 144 0.76 0.78 17.57
N TRP A 145 0.55 0.44 18.84
CA TRP A 145 1.58 0.42 19.86
C TRP A 145 1.42 -0.74 20.84
N GLY A 146 2.51 -1.15 21.45
CA GLY A 146 2.49 -2.21 22.45
C GLY A 146 2.43 -3.64 21.90
N VAL A 147 2.38 -4.61 22.82
CA VAL A 147 2.22 -6.05 22.55
C VAL A 147 1.30 -6.63 23.62
N PRO A 148 0.06 -7.10 23.26
CA PRO A 148 -0.57 -7.02 21.94
C PRO A 148 -0.77 -5.58 21.45
N SER A 149 -0.86 -5.40 20.13
CA SER A 149 -0.96 -4.07 19.53
C SER A 149 -2.29 -3.38 19.87
N ARG A 150 -2.22 -2.11 20.27
CA ARG A 150 -3.37 -1.24 20.56
C ARG A 150 -3.35 -0.06 19.60
N ALA A 151 -4.51 0.40 19.19
CA ALA A 151 -4.62 1.58 18.33
C ALA A 151 -4.18 2.84 19.08
N PHE A 152 -3.42 3.73 18.43
CA PHE A 152 -3.02 5.03 18.98
C PHE A 152 -3.18 6.17 18.00
N VAL A 153 -3.26 7.37 18.56
CA VAL A 153 -3.04 8.63 17.86
C VAL A 153 -1.95 9.40 18.60
N TRP A 154 -1.05 10.04 17.88
CA TRP A 154 -0.03 10.92 18.44
C TRP A 154 -0.16 12.33 17.85
N THR A 155 0.00 13.34 18.70
CA THR A 155 0.15 14.74 18.32
C THR A 155 1.38 15.34 19.01
N ALA A 156 1.92 16.43 18.46
CA ALA A 156 3.04 17.14 19.09
C ALA A 156 2.67 17.76 20.46
N THR A 157 1.37 18.00 20.70
CA THR A 157 0.86 18.61 21.94
C THR A 157 0.57 17.58 23.02
N ASP A 158 -0.09 16.48 22.66
CA ASP A 158 -0.64 15.52 23.63
C ASP A 158 0.24 14.27 23.77
N GLY A 159 1.23 14.09 22.86
CA GLY A 159 1.99 12.86 22.76
C GLY A 159 1.14 11.69 22.28
N LEU A 160 1.49 10.47 22.70
CA LEU A 160 0.76 9.25 22.33
C LEU A 160 -0.48 9.08 23.19
N VAL A 161 -1.65 9.06 22.55
CA VAL A 161 -2.97 8.77 23.15
C VAL A 161 -3.41 7.38 22.73
N ASP A 162 -3.67 6.52 23.71
CA ASP A 162 -4.15 5.15 23.51
C ASP A 162 -5.65 5.16 23.19
N TYR A 163 -6.01 4.64 22.02
CA TYR A 163 -7.42 4.44 21.61
C TYR A 163 -7.95 3.07 22.04
N GLY A 164 -7.09 2.23 22.59
CA GLY A 164 -7.48 0.97 23.17
C GLY A 164 -7.74 -0.15 22.18
N LEU A 165 -8.64 -1.02 22.62
CA LEU A 165 -9.17 -2.17 21.89
C LEU A 165 -10.69 -2.00 21.80
N GLU A 166 -11.35 -2.65 20.87
CA GLU A 166 -12.79 -2.62 20.76
C GLU A 166 -13.45 -3.26 22.00
N ASP A 167 -12.97 -4.43 22.42
CA ASP A 167 -13.39 -5.10 23.66
C ASP A 167 -12.18 -5.51 24.50
N PRO A 168 -11.80 -4.71 25.51
CA PRO A 168 -10.66 -5.01 26.38
C PRO A 168 -10.83 -6.29 27.23
N SER A 169 -12.02 -6.85 27.30
CA SER A 169 -12.29 -8.10 28.03
C SER A 169 -11.87 -9.35 27.25
N VAL A 170 -11.65 -9.22 25.94
CA VAL A 170 -11.23 -10.32 25.07
C VAL A 170 -9.70 -10.44 25.12
N PRO A 171 -9.15 -11.60 25.58
CA PRO A 171 -7.72 -11.83 25.60
C PRO A 171 -7.11 -11.79 24.20
N ASP A 172 -5.86 -11.31 24.09
CA ASP A 172 -5.06 -11.29 22.87
C ASP A 172 -5.65 -10.49 21.68
N GLN A 173 -6.68 -9.68 21.94
CA GLN A 173 -7.21 -8.75 20.95
C GLN A 173 -6.13 -7.75 20.53
N GLN A 174 -6.08 -7.43 19.25
CA GLN A 174 -5.22 -6.39 18.68
C GLN A 174 -6.06 -5.38 17.92
N ALA A 175 -5.64 -4.12 17.94
CA ALA A 175 -6.20 -3.05 17.14
C ALA A 175 -5.10 -2.17 16.58
N ARG A 176 -5.32 -1.62 15.38
CA ARG A 176 -4.39 -0.73 14.72
C ARG A 176 -5.12 0.17 13.74
N TRP A 177 -4.74 1.45 13.71
CA TRP A 177 -5.09 2.34 12.62
C TRP A 177 -4.17 2.10 11.42
N THR A 178 -4.75 2.15 10.22
CA THR A 178 -4.03 2.00 8.94
C THR A 178 -3.98 3.28 8.16
N ALA A 179 -5.00 4.16 8.30
CA ALA A 179 -5.00 5.47 7.67
C ALA A 179 -5.75 6.51 8.50
N ILE A 180 -5.40 7.79 8.28
CA ILE A 180 -6.04 8.97 8.86
C ILE A 180 -6.19 10.03 7.78
N ASN A 181 -7.35 10.71 7.71
CA ASN A 181 -7.54 11.83 6.80
C ASN A 181 -7.46 13.20 7.49
N ALA A 182 -7.57 14.27 6.69
CA ALA A 182 -7.50 15.66 7.18
C ALA A 182 -8.65 16.00 8.15
N SER A 183 -9.81 15.35 8.07
CA SER A 183 -10.90 15.56 9.03
C SER A 183 -10.71 14.82 10.37
N GLY A 184 -9.64 14.05 10.52
CA GLY A 184 -9.39 13.23 11.68
C GLY A 184 -10.19 11.92 11.71
N LYS A 185 -10.82 11.51 10.59
CA LYS A 185 -11.39 10.16 10.48
C LYS A 185 -10.25 9.16 10.40
N LEU A 186 -10.39 8.08 11.16
CA LEU A 186 -9.44 6.98 11.29
C LEU A 186 -10.07 5.72 10.73
N ILE A 187 -9.30 4.91 10.02
CA ILE A 187 -9.69 3.54 9.64
C ILE A 187 -8.59 2.57 10.00
N GLY A 188 -8.93 1.30 10.13
CA GLY A 188 -7.99 0.26 10.46
C GLY A 188 -8.64 -1.10 10.62
N PHE A 189 -8.09 -1.88 11.54
CA PHE A 189 -8.62 -3.20 11.86
C PHE A 189 -8.48 -3.52 13.34
N TRP A 190 -9.31 -4.45 13.81
CA TRP A 190 -9.10 -5.19 15.04
C TRP A 190 -9.19 -6.70 14.78
N ASN A 191 -8.61 -7.51 15.64
CA ASN A 191 -8.71 -8.96 15.58
C ASN A 191 -8.63 -9.59 16.96
N VAL A 192 -9.30 -10.72 17.13
CA VAL A 192 -9.19 -11.58 18.31
C VAL A 192 -8.14 -12.69 18.08
N HIS A 193 -8.12 -13.22 16.87
CA HIS A 193 -7.17 -14.23 16.40
C HIS A 193 -6.71 -13.86 15.00
N VAL A 194 -5.59 -14.40 14.55
CA VAL A 194 -5.02 -14.11 13.21
C VAL A 194 -6.03 -14.34 12.06
N ALA A 195 -7.08 -15.14 12.31
CA ALA A 195 -8.11 -15.46 11.32
C ALA A 195 -9.33 -14.52 11.34
N ASP A 196 -9.54 -13.77 12.43
CA ASP A 196 -10.75 -12.96 12.66
C ASP A 196 -10.38 -11.46 12.61
N ILE A 197 -10.14 -10.94 11.42
CA ILE A 197 -9.78 -9.55 11.19
C ILE A 197 -11.02 -8.79 10.75
N HIS A 198 -11.33 -7.66 11.41
CA HIS A 198 -12.48 -6.81 11.12
C HIS A 198 -12.04 -5.36 10.91
N ALA A 199 -12.59 -4.73 9.88
CA ALA A 199 -12.36 -3.30 9.61
C ALA A 199 -12.96 -2.45 10.74
N THR A 200 -12.27 -1.35 11.06
CA THR A 200 -12.67 -0.42 12.12
C THR A 200 -12.64 1.02 11.66
N VAL A 201 -13.39 1.86 12.36
CA VAL A 201 -13.41 3.30 12.20
C VAL A 201 -13.27 3.99 13.56
N GLY A 202 -12.67 5.16 13.56
CA GLY A 202 -12.55 6.05 14.71
C GLY A 202 -12.50 7.52 14.30
N ILE A 203 -12.46 8.40 15.28
CA ILE A 203 -12.29 9.85 15.07
C ILE A 203 -11.29 10.37 16.08
N VAL A 204 -10.36 11.21 15.64
CA VAL A 204 -9.41 11.89 16.51
C VAL A 204 -10.14 12.67 17.61
N GLY A 205 -9.65 12.56 18.85
CA GLY A 205 -10.27 13.19 20.02
C GLY A 205 -11.40 12.37 20.66
N THR A 206 -11.80 11.25 20.06
CA THR A 206 -12.74 10.31 20.64
C THR A 206 -12.07 8.95 20.77
N PRO A 207 -11.34 8.67 21.88
CA PRO A 207 -10.58 7.44 22.05
C PRO A 207 -11.50 6.21 22.11
N ALA A 208 -11.85 5.69 20.96
CA ALA A 208 -12.61 4.46 20.81
C ALA A 208 -12.30 3.83 19.44
N VAL A 209 -12.21 2.52 19.42
CA VAL A 209 -12.19 1.71 18.20
C VAL A 209 -13.59 1.16 18.02
N VAL A 210 -14.21 1.45 16.88
CA VAL A 210 -15.57 0.98 16.58
C VAL A 210 -15.50 0.09 15.36
N GLY A 211 -16.01 -1.13 15.44
CA GLY A 211 -16.11 -2.03 14.30
C GLY A 211 -16.94 -1.41 13.17
N MET A 212 -16.47 -1.51 11.95
CA MET A 212 -17.29 -1.21 10.77
C MET A 212 -18.27 -2.39 10.63
N GLY A 213 -19.53 -2.15 10.98
CA GLY A 213 -20.58 -3.16 11.02
C GLY A 213 -20.84 -3.82 9.67
N GLY A 214 -21.66 -4.87 9.66
CA GLY A 214 -22.16 -5.54 8.46
C GLY A 214 -21.48 -6.86 8.11
N ALA A 215 -20.31 -7.15 8.63
CA ALA A 215 -19.79 -8.50 8.56
C ALA A 215 -20.42 -9.36 9.67
N SER A 216 -20.98 -10.51 9.31
CA SER A 216 -21.24 -11.56 10.32
C SER A 216 -19.92 -11.93 10.99
N ASP A 217 -19.91 -12.46 12.20
CA ASP A 217 -18.73 -12.94 12.94
C ASP A 217 -17.83 -13.90 12.14
N THR A 218 -18.20 -14.26 10.92
CA THR A 218 -17.48 -15.16 10.01
C THR A 218 -16.87 -14.47 8.78
N GLN A 219 -17.07 -13.15 8.59
CA GLN A 219 -16.53 -12.43 7.43
C GLN A 219 -15.34 -11.57 7.85
N ARG A 220 -14.20 -11.82 7.20
CA ARG A 220 -12.99 -11.03 7.39
C ARG A 220 -13.08 -9.72 6.60
N SER A 221 -12.63 -8.64 7.19
CA SER A 221 -12.49 -7.35 6.49
C SER A 221 -11.30 -6.56 7.04
N ASN A 222 -10.69 -5.72 6.21
CA ASN A 222 -9.62 -4.81 6.61
C ASN A 222 -9.73 -3.53 5.77
N ALA A 223 -9.87 -2.39 6.42
CA ALA A 223 -9.79 -1.10 5.78
C ALA A 223 -8.31 -0.67 5.71
N VAL A 224 -7.81 -0.33 4.52
CA VAL A 224 -6.38 -0.11 4.25
C VAL A 224 -6.09 1.32 3.88
N GLY A 225 -6.79 1.89 2.89
CA GLY A 225 -6.58 3.26 2.39
C GLY A 225 -7.85 4.10 2.48
N MET A 226 -7.68 5.42 2.54
CA MET A 226 -8.78 6.36 2.64
C MET A 226 -8.42 7.68 1.96
N ASN A 227 -9.40 8.32 1.28
CA ASN A 227 -9.20 9.65 0.69
C ASN A 227 -9.66 10.78 1.64
N ALA A 228 -9.45 12.04 1.24
CA ALA A 228 -9.82 13.20 2.04
C ALA A 228 -11.33 13.28 2.33
N ALA A 229 -12.19 12.79 1.42
CA ALA A 229 -13.63 12.71 1.63
C ALA A 229 -14.04 11.62 2.64
N GLY A 230 -13.11 10.78 3.10
CA GLY A 230 -13.36 9.70 4.04
C GLY A 230 -13.89 8.41 3.41
N VAL A 231 -13.80 8.28 2.08
CA VAL A 231 -14.10 7.01 1.39
C VAL A 231 -12.97 6.03 1.69
N ALA A 232 -13.30 4.91 2.33
CA ALA A 232 -12.35 3.88 2.71
C ALA A 232 -12.36 2.72 1.71
N VAL A 233 -11.17 2.17 1.44
CA VAL A 233 -10.99 1.00 0.59
C VAL A 233 -10.16 -0.07 1.31
N GLY A 234 -10.28 -1.31 0.86
CA GLY A 234 -9.55 -2.40 1.46
C GLY A 234 -9.94 -3.76 0.88
N LEU A 235 -10.08 -4.73 1.76
CA LEU A 235 -10.50 -6.07 1.40
C LEU A 235 -11.59 -6.58 2.34
N ALA A 236 -12.46 -7.45 1.83
CA ALA A 236 -13.45 -8.17 2.63
C ALA A 236 -13.68 -9.58 2.07
N SER A 237 -14.13 -10.51 2.93
CA SER A 237 -14.57 -11.82 2.45
C SER A 237 -15.95 -11.72 1.83
N ASN A 238 -16.11 -12.23 0.61
CA ASN A 238 -17.42 -12.41 -0.01
C ASN A 238 -18.09 -13.71 0.48
N ASP A 239 -19.30 -14.00 -0.04
CA ASP A 239 -20.06 -15.21 0.30
C ASP A 239 -19.34 -16.52 -0.03
N LEU A 240 -18.34 -16.48 -0.91
CA LEU A 240 -17.50 -17.62 -1.28
C LEU A 240 -16.25 -17.77 -0.40
N GLN A 241 -16.10 -16.95 0.64
CA GLN A 241 -14.93 -16.87 1.51
C GLN A 241 -13.63 -16.46 0.78
N THR A 242 -13.77 -15.81 -0.39
CA THR A 242 -12.67 -15.18 -1.12
C THR A 242 -12.46 -13.76 -0.63
N LEU A 243 -11.22 -13.30 -0.52
CA LEU A 243 -10.88 -11.92 -0.18
C LEU A 243 -10.94 -11.06 -1.44
N VAL A 244 -11.89 -10.13 -1.50
CA VAL A 244 -12.09 -9.27 -2.67
C VAL A 244 -11.80 -7.81 -2.33
N PRO A 245 -11.30 -7.01 -3.30
CA PRO A 245 -11.14 -5.58 -3.14
C PRO A 245 -12.50 -4.90 -2.98
N VAL A 246 -12.61 -4.00 -1.99
CA VAL A 246 -13.89 -3.36 -1.65
C VAL A 246 -13.74 -1.86 -1.39
N VAL A 247 -14.87 -1.15 -1.55
CA VAL A 247 -15.11 0.19 -1.01
C VAL A 247 -16.06 0.04 0.18
N PHE A 248 -15.70 0.60 1.32
CA PHE A 248 -16.53 0.60 2.53
C PHE A 248 -17.45 1.81 2.56
N ALA A 249 -18.70 1.61 2.99
CA ALA A 249 -19.63 2.67 3.33
C ALA A 249 -19.53 3.02 4.83
N ASP A 250 -20.06 4.20 5.22
CA ASP A 250 -20.01 4.67 6.62
C ASP A 250 -20.83 3.81 7.59
N ASP A 251 -21.81 3.06 7.09
CA ASP A 251 -22.60 2.11 7.88
C ASP A 251 -21.91 0.73 8.04
N GLY A 252 -20.69 0.59 7.51
CA GLY A 252 -19.88 -0.61 7.54
C GLY A 252 -20.22 -1.65 6.48
N SER A 253 -21.24 -1.41 5.65
CA SER A 253 -21.43 -2.21 4.44
C SER A 253 -20.29 -1.97 3.44
N PHE A 254 -20.09 -2.89 2.52
CA PHE A 254 -19.06 -2.74 1.49
C PHE A 254 -19.59 -3.12 0.10
N THR A 255 -18.94 -2.58 -0.91
CA THR A 255 -19.19 -2.90 -2.32
C THR A 255 -17.91 -3.43 -2.95
N GLU A 256 -17.99 -4.58 -3.59
CA GLU A 256 -16.88 -5.17 -4.34
C GLU A 256 -16.50 -4.29 -5.54
N ILE A 257 -15.20 -4.10 -5.77
CA ILE A 257 -14.67 -3.40 -6.93
C ILE A 257 -14.61 -4.40 -8.09
N ALA A 258 -15.58 -4.31 -8.99
CA ALA A 258 -15.74 -5.26 -10.08
C ALA A 258 -14.49 -5.35 -10.96
N GLY A 259 -14.03 -6.57 -11.24
CA GLY A 259 -12.89 -6.85 -12.11
C GLY A 259 -11.52 -6.60 -11.46
N ALA A 260 -11.44 -6.08 -10.24
CA ALA A 260 -10.17 -5.75 -9.58
C ALA A 260 -9.41 -6.96 -9.03
N THR A 261 -9.97 -8.16 -9.13
CA THR A 261 -9.23 -9.42 -8.88
C THR A 261 -8.44 -9.88 -10.10
N LEU A 262 -8.65 -9.30 -11.28
CA LEU A 262 -7.98 -9.66 -12.54
C LEU A 262 -8.01 -11.17 -12.81
N ASP A 263 -9.18 -11.80 -12.61
CA ASP A 263 -9.38 -13.26 -12.72
C ASP A 263 -8.57 -14.11 -11.72
N GLN A 264 -8.06 -13.47 -10.63
CA GLN A 264 -7.45 -14.16 -9.50
C GLN A 264 -8.49 -14.42 -8.40
N ASP A 265 -8.19 -15.38 -7.50
CA ASP A 265 -9.13 -15.74 -6.43
C ASP A 265 -9.23 -14.65 -5.33
N ASN A 266 -8.16 -13.88 -5.11
CA ASN A 266 -8.08 -12.91 -4.03
C ASN A 266 -7.46 -11.59 -4.47
N GLY A 267 -7.84 -10.50 -3.79
CA GLY A 267 -7.28 -9.18 -4.04
C GLY A 267 -7.55 -8.20 -2.89
N ALA A 268 -6.88 -7.05 -2.93
CA ALA A 268 -7.10 -5.95 -2.01
C ALA A 268 -7.01 -4.60 -2.74
N ALA A 269 -7.85 -3.66 -2.38
CA ALA A 269 -7.63 -2.25 -2.66
C ALA A 269 -6.67 -1.70 -1.59
N ILE A 270 -5.66 -0.94 -2.00
CA ILE A 270 -4.59 -0.47 -1.12
C ILE A 270 -4.69 1.03 -0.89
N ALA A 271 -4.89 1.83 -1.94
CA ALA A 271 -5.00 3.27 -1.84
C ALA A 271 -6.07 3.84 -2.78
N ILE A 272 -6.59 5.01 -2.42
CA ILE A 272 -7.59 5.76 -3.19
C ILE A 272 -7.25 7.24 -3.11
N ASN A 273 -7.31 7.96 -4.25
CA ASN A 273 -7.17 9.42 -4.26
C ASN A 273 -8.53 10.14 -4.25
N ASP A 274 -8.51 11.48 -4.20
CA ASP A 274 -9.71 12.29 -4.13
C ASP A 274 -10.54 12.32 -5.42
N ALA A 275 -9.95 11.94 -6.55
CA ALA A 275 -10.67 11.72 -7.81
C ALA A 275 -11.40 10.36 -7.87
N GLY A 276 -11.25 9.53 -6.83
CA GLY A 276 -11.86 8.20 -6.77
C GLY A 276 -11.12 7.13 -7.57
N VAL A 277 -9.89 7.41 -8.00
CA VAL A 277 -9.01 6.40 -8.61
C VAL A 277 -8.46 5.51 -7.50
N ILE A 278 -8.65 4.19 -7.64
CA ILE A 278 -8.23 3.19 -6.65
C ILE A 278 -7.12 2.35 -7.25
N VAL A 279 -6.13 2.01 -6.43
CA VAL A 279 -5.05 1.09 -6.79
C VAL A 279 -4.97 -0.06 -5.81
N GLY A 280 -4.43 -1.19 -6.27
CA GLY A 280 -4.34 -2.35 -5.42
C GLY A 280 -3.59 -3.52 -6.03
N THR A 281 -3.83 -4.70 -5.46
CA THR A 281 -3.14 -5.95 -5.80
C THR A 281 -4.13 -7.09 -5.93
N ALA A 282 -3.99 -7.91 -6.96
CA ALA A 282 -4.68 -9.19 -7.14
C ALA A 282 -3.74 -10.36 -6.86
N GLY A 283 -4.28 -11.56 -6.62
CA GLY A 283 -3.50 -12.79 -6.41
C GLY A 283 -2.96 -12.98 -4.98
N ILE A 284 -3.56 -12.33 -3.97
CA ILE A 284 -3.11 -12.42 -2.58
C ILE A 284 -3.45 -13.79 -1.98
N GLY A 285 -2.45 -14.50 -1.45
CA GLY A 285 -2.67 -15.61 -0.49
C GLY A 285 -3.23 -16.92 -1.03
N THR A 286 -3.09 -17.24 -2.32
CA THR A 286 -3.47 -18.57 -2.84
C THR A 286 -2.43 -19.64 -2.44
N ALA A 287 -2.73 -20.44 -1.42
CA ALA A 287 -1.79 -21.38 -0.81
C ALA A 287 -1.51 -22.66 -1.61
N ASN A 288 -2.18 -22.92 -2.75
CA ASN A 288 -2.11 -24.23 -3.42
C ASN A 288 -2.14 -24.11 -4.95
N GLY A 289 -1.02 -23.75 -5.58
CA GLY A 289 -0.88 -23.84 -7.04
C GLY A 289 0.35 -23.11 -7.57
N PRO A 290 0.72 -23.25 -8.85
CA PRO A 290 1.64 -22.34 -9.51
C PRO A 290 0.93 -20.98 -9.60
N VAL A 291 1.15 -20.16 -8.59
CA VAL A 291 0.50 -18.84 -8.43
C VAL A 291 0.91 -17.99 -9.62
N PRO A 292 -0.01 -17.49 -10.46
CA PRO A 292 0.27 -16.32 -11.22
C PRO A 292 0.64 -15.26 -10.16
N GLY A 293 1.85 -14.72 -10.17
CA GLY A 293 2.33 -13.84 -9.10
C GLY A 293 1.40 -12.64 -8.92
N LEU A 294 1.51 -11.97 -7.77
CA LEU A 294 0.79 -10.73 -7.50
C LEU A 294 0.77 -9.81 -8.73
N GLN A 295 -0.40 -9.20 -9.00
CA GLN A 295 -0.63 -8.28 -10.11
C GLN A 295 -1.17 -6.96 -9.58
N ALA A 296 -0.46 -5.87 -9.86
CA ALA A 296 -0.91 -4.52 -9.53
C ALA A 296 -2.00 -4.07 -10.50
N TRP A 297 -3.03 -3.41 -9.99
CA TRP A 297 -4.13 -2.89 -10.79
C TRP A 297 -4.49 -1.45 -10.42
N VAL A 298 -5.16 -0.78 -11.36
CA VAL A 298 -5.80 0.53 -11.17
C VAL A 298 -7.27 0.44 -11.58
N TYR A 299 -8.15 0.99 -10.75
CA TYR A 299 -9.58 1.14 -11.05
C TYR A 299 -9.89 2.63 -11.26
N ARG A 300 -10.39 2.94 -12.44
CA ARG A 300 -10.82 4.28 -12.82
C ARG A 300 -11.97 4.20 -13.83
N ASP A 301 -12.86 5.18 -13.80
CA ASP A 301 -13.98 5.30 -14.75
C ASP A 301 -14.82 4.03 -14.83
N GLY A 302 -15.01 3.31 -13.71
CA GLY A 302 -15.79 2.08 -13.62
C GLY A 302 -15.08 0.82 -14.11
N THR A 303 -13.78 0.87 -14.43
CA THR A 303 -13.04 -0.25 -15.00
C THR A 303 -11.73 -0.49 -14.25
N ALA A 304 -11.45 -1.77 -13.97
CA ALA A 304 -10.15 -2.21 -13.46
C ALA A 304 -9.21 -2.59 -14.61
N TYR A 305 -7.97 -2.12 -14.54
CA TYR A 305 -6.92 -2.40 -15.52
C TYR A 305 -5.73 -3.03 -14.82
N ASP A 306 -5.14 -4.07 -15.40
CA ASP A 306 -3.79 -4.50 -15.04
C ASP A 306 -2.79 -3.38 -15.39
N LEU A 307 -2.10 -2.86 -14.38
CA LEU A 307 -1.17 -1.74 -14.57
C LEU A 307 -0.07 -2.05 -15.58
N PHE A 308 0.38 -3.30 -15.67
CA PHE A 308 1.42 -3.71 -16.61
C PHE A 308 0.99 -3.57 -18.08
N THR A 309 -0.32 -3.58 -18.36
CA THR A 309 -0.88 -3.48 -19.72
C THR A 309 -1.15 -2.06 -20.19
N VAL A 310 -1.10 -1.07 -19.28
CA VAL A 310 -1.48 0.32 -19.55
C VAL A 310 -0.34 1.32 -19.43
N VAL A 311 0.91 0.84 -19.41
CA VAL A 311 2.13 1.66 -19.43
C VAL A 311 2.73 1.73 -20.84
N ASP A 312 3.48 2.79 -21.10
CA ASP A 312 4.14 3.05 -22.39
C ASP A 312 5.39 2.19 -22.62
N ASP A 313 6.09 1.84 -21.55
CA ASP A 313 7.28 1.00 -21.57
C ASP A 313 7.32 0.11 -20.32
N THR A 314 7.75 -1.13 -20.48
CA THR A 314 7.92 -2.10 -19.38
C THR A 314 9.37 -2.52 -19.18
N THR A 315 10.31 -1.79 -19.79
CA THR A 315 11.75 -2.12 -19.73
C THR A 315 12.22 -2.23 -18.27
N GLY A 316 12.85 -3.36 -17.96
CA GLY A 316 13.34 -3.67 -16.62
C GLY A 316 12.32 -4.40 -15.71
N PHE A 317 11.07 -4.59 -16.18
CA PHE A 317 10.04 -5.31 -15.44
C PHE A 317 9.45 -6.45 -16.28
N VAL A 318 9.10 -7.55 -15.64
CA VAL A 318 8.31 -8.64 -16.23
C VAL A 318 6.87 -8.64 -15.71
N ARG A 319 6.62 -7.96 -14.60
CA ARG A 319 5.27 -7.71 -14.02
C ARG A 319 5.33 -6.60 -12.98
N PHE A 320 4.21 -5.94 -12.76
CA PHE A 320 3.96 -5.12 -11.56
C PHE A 320 3.24 -5.98 -10.53
N ALA A 321 3.78 -6.03 -9.31
CA ALA A 321 3.26 -6.90 -8.26
C ALA A 321 2.29 -6.16 -7.34
N ASN A 322 2.67 -4.96 -6.88
CA ASN A 322 1.87 -4.16 -5.96
C ASN A 322 1.82 -2.71 -6.43
N ALA A 323 0.63 -2.10 -6.41
CA ALA A 323 0.47 -0.66 -6.38
C ALA A 323 0.21 -0.27 -4.92
N VAL A 324 1.06 0.60 -4.35
CA VAL A 324 1.13 0.86 -2.91
C VAL A 324 0.46 2.17 -2.55
N ALA A 325 0.66 3.23 -3.34
CA ALA A 325 0.07 4.53 -3.10
C ALA A 325 -0.24 5.26 -4.41
N ILE A 326 -1.15 6.23 -4.33
CA ILE A 326 -1.54 7.12 -5.42
C ILE A 326 -1.79 8.52 -4.85
N ASN A 327 -1.23 9.57 -5.48
CA ASN A 327 -1.47 10.95 -5.07
C ASN A 327 -2.65 11.61 -5.81
N ALA A 328 -2.99 12.85 -5.45
CA ALA A 328 -4.08 13.60 -6.09
C ALA A 328 -3.84 13.83 -7.59
N GLY A 329 -2.59 13.93 -8.04
CA GLY A 329 -2.21 14.00 -9.45
C GLY A 329 -2.36 12.70 -10.23
N GLY A 330 -2.73 11.60 -9.55
CA GLY A 330 -2.84 10.27 -10.14
C GLY A 330 -1.52 9.57 -10.38
N VAL A 331 -0.41 10.08 -9.82
CA VAL A 331 0.89 9.40 -9.84
C VAL A 331 0.82 8.19 -8.92
N ILE A 332 1.16 7.01 -9.43
CA ILE A 332 1.12 5.74 -8.71
C ILE A 332 2.55 5.30 -8.42
N VAL A 333 2.79 4.82 -7.20
CA VAL A 333 4.04 4.15 -6.84
C VAL A 333 3.78 2.70 -6.46
N GLY A 334 4.76 1.84 -6.73
CA GLY A 334 4.60 0.44 -6.45
C GLY A 334 5.86 -0.37 -6.66
N THR A 335 5.70 -1.69 -6.56
CA THR A 335 6.79 -2.66 -6.76
C THR A 335 6.44 -3.67 -7.83
N GLY A 336 7.44 -4.09 -8.56
CA GLY A 336 7.36 -5.13 -9.57
C GLY A 336 8.52 -6.10 -9.48
N ARG A 337 8.64 -6.94 -10.49
CA ARG A 337 9.71 -7.93 -10.61
C ARG A 337 10.43 -7.78 -11.94
N ASP A 338 11.75 -7.92 -11.91
CA ASP A 338 12.58 -8.05 -13.12
C ASP A 338 12.66 -9.51 -13.60
N ALA A 339 13.44 -9.77 -14.66
CA ALA A 339 13.58 -11.10 -15.25
C ALA A 339 14.27 -12.11 -14.33
N ASP A 340 15.01 -11.65 -13.33
CA ASP A 340 15.71 -12.47 -12.34
C ASP A 340 14.88 -12.61 -11.03
N ASP A 341 13.60 -12.16 -11.07
CA ASP A 341 12.65 -12.13 -9.94
C ASP A 341 13.08 -11.22 -8.78
N ASN A 342 13.99 -10.26 -9.00
CA ASN A 342 14.32 -9.26 -8.00
C ASN A 342 13.20 -8.22 -7.88
N VAL A 343 13.01 -7.70 -6.65
CA VAL A 343 12.07 -6.60 -6.40
C VAL A 343 12.64 -5.31 -6.95
N GLN A 344 11.84 -4.64 -7.77
CA GLN A 344 12.12 -3.31 -8.32
C GLN A 344 10.96 -2.37 -7.98
N SER A 345 11.27 -1.11 -7.68
CA SER A 345 10.24 -0.09 -7.45
C SER A 345 10.02 0.78 -8.68
N PHE A 346 8.80 1.27 -8.83
CA PHE A 346 8.41 2.12 -9.95
C PHE A 346 7.57 3.32 -9.54
N VAL A 347 7.61 4.33 -10.40
CA VAL A 347 6.69 5.47 -10.44
C VAL A 347 5.96 5.44 -11.77
N LEU A 348 4.65 5.54 -11.76
CA LEU A 348 3.80 5.67 -12.94
C LEU A 348 3.17 7.06 -12.95
N THR A 349 3.56 7.88 -13.92
CA THR A 349 3.00 9.22 -14.11
C THR A 349 1.91 9.16 -15.18
N PRO A 350 0.71 9.71 -14.94
CA PRO A 350 -0.34 9.76 -15.95
C PRO A 350 0.16 10.44 -17.24
N VAL A 351 -0.09 9.81 -18.38
CA VAL A 351 0.12 10.45 -19.68
C VAL A 351 -0.95 11.53 -19.83
N ALA A 352 -0.55 12.77 -20.07
CA ALA A 352 -1.50 13.85 -20.32
C ALA A 352 -2.37 13.47 -21.53
N ALA A 353 -3.69 13.58 -21.37
CA ALA A 353 -4.59 13.41 -22.51
C ALA A 353 -4.16 14.40 -23.60
N ASP A 354 -3.89 13.92 -24.80
CA ASP A 354 -3.52 14.79 -25.93
C ASP A 354 -4.71 15.76 -26.17
N PRO A 355 -4.54 17.08 -25.99
CA PRO A 355 -5.63 18.04 -26.14
C PRO A 355 -6.24 18.05 -27.56
N ILE A 356 -5.57 17.43 -28.54
CA ILE A 356 -6.06 17.35 -29.93
C ILE A 356 -7.19 16.31 -30.04
N PHE A 357 -7.31 15.33 -29.14
CA PHE A 357 -8.34 14.30 -29.16
C PHE A 357 -9.43 14.46 -28.09
N ALA A 358 -9.36 15.53 -27.27
CA ALA A 358 -10.37 15.79 -26.23
C ALA A 358 -11.76 16.17 -26.79
N ASP A 359 -11.86 16.51 -28.07
CA ASP A 359 -13.10 17.00 -28.69
C ASP A 359 -13.86 15.96 -29.53
N GLY A 360 -13.45 14.69 -29.49
CA GLY A 360 -14.23 13.61 -30.15
C GLY A 360 -14.29 13.69 -31.67
N PHE A 361 -13.39 14.40 -32.34
CA PHE A 361 -13.22 14.39 -33.77
C PHE A 361 -12.18 13.34 -34.15
N ASP A 362 -12.66 12.15 -34.47
CA ASP A 362 -11.93 11.17 -35.26
C ASP A 362 -12.14 11.54 -36.75
N PRO A 363 -11.10 11.67 -37.61
CA PRO A 363 -11.23 12.06 -39.00
C PRO A 363 -11.86 10.97 -39.89
#